data_81273c5bd3657457b9feb2f0fe4229a0
#
_entry.id   81273c5bd3657457b9feb2f0fe4229a0
#
_cell.length_a   1.000
_cell.length_b   1.000
_cell.length_c   1.000
_cell.angle_alpha   90.00
_cell.angle_beta   90.00
_cell.angle_gamma   90.00
#
_symmetry.space_group_name_H-M   'P 1'
#
loop_
_entity.id
_entity.type
_entity.pdbx_description
1 polymer ?
#
loop_
_entity_poly.entity_id
_entity_poly.type
_entity_poly.pdbx_seq_one_letter_code
_entity_poly.pdbx_strand_id
1 'polypeptide(L)'
;RTIRQMGDFDVICLQEVAVNFPGLPGSRGEDQVAELSAGLPGHTVIYGAATDVPDGRGGRSQFGNAIFSRLPVGQAWRHLLPWPADPDVPSMQRVLVEAVVTADVGALRVMTTHLEYYSLRQREIQVDAIRHLHAEACAMSGRAPLAEEQGGAFEVFPRPAEAILCGDMNFPATAPARSQILAPF
;
A
#
# COMPACT_ATOMS: atom_id res chain seq x y z
N ARG A 1 -16.36 7.34 12.04
CA ARG A 1 -16.46 8.11 13.32
C ARG A 1 -15.18 7.98 14.14
N THR A 2 -14.63 6.78 14.26
CA THR A 2 -13.44 6.48 15.08
C THR A 2 -12.18 7.22 14.60
N ILE A 3 -11.88 7.23 13.29
CA ILE A 3 -10.69 7.90 12.74
C ILE A 3 -10.66 9.38 13.13
N ARG A 4 -11.79 10.09 12.97
CA ARG A 4 -11.89 11.52 13.35
C ARG A 4 -11.75 11.78 14.85
N GLN A 5 -12.01 10.77 15.69
CA GLN A 5 -11.84 10.87 17.14
C GLN A 5 -10.40 10.63 17.59
N MET A 6 -9.59 9.95 16.76
CA MET A 6 -8.18 9.68 17.06
C MET A 6 -7.26 10.89 16.81
N GLY A 7 -7.68 11.82 15.96
CA GLY A 7 -6.91 13.03 15.69
C GLY A 7 -7.14 13.57 14.28
N ASP A 8 -6.44 14.65 13.98
CA ASP A 8 -6.41 15.30 12.67
C ASP A 8 -5.10 14.93 11.97
N PHE A 9 -5.15 13.91 11.10
CA PHE A 9 -3.99 13.31 10.45
C PHE A 9 -3.84 13.83 9.01
N ASP A 10 -2.60 14.11 8.60
CA ASP A 10 -2.29 14.48 7.22
C ASP A 10 -2.36 13.28 6.28
N VAL A 11 -1.92 12.11 6.76
CA VAL A 11 -1.94 10.86 6.01
C VAL A 11 -2.49 9.74 6.89
N ILE A 12 -3.39 8.94 6.33
CA ILE A 12 -4.03 7.80 6.99
C ILE A 12 -3.82 6.57 6.12
N CYS A 13 -3.23 5.53 6.68
CA CYS A 13 -3.01 4.25 6.02
C CYS A 13 -3.95 3.20 6.62
N LEU A 14 -4.73 2.56 5.77
CA LEU A 14 -5.70 1.55 6.17
C LEU A 14 -5.44 0.23 5.45
N GLN A 15 -5.60 -0.86 6.18
CA GLN A 15 -5.57 -2.22 5.66
C GLN A 15 -6.98 -2.81 5.70
N GLU A 16 -7.18 -3.92 4.97
CA GLU A 16 -8.45 -4.66 4.94
C GLU A 16 -9.64 -3.83 4.42
N VAL A 17 -9.39 -2.94 3.46
CA VAL A 17 -10.43 -2.13 2.85
C VAL A 17 -11.11 -2.92 1.72
N ALA A 18 -12.42 -3.09 1.82
CA ALA A 18 -13.22 -3.88 0.89
C ALA A 18 -14.11 -3.00 0.00
N VAL A 19 -14.33 -3.46 -1.23
CA VAL A 19 -15.30 -2.90 -2.15
C VAL A 19 -16.17 -4.04 -2.69
N ASN A 20 -17.47 -3.94 -2.45
CA ASN A 20 -18.46 -4.93 -2.93
C ASN A 20 -18.09 -6.39 -2.59
N PHE A 21 -17.63 -6.64 -1.35
CA PHE A 21 -17.18 -7.97 -0.92
C PHE A 21 -18.02 -8.53 0.25
N PRO A 22 -19.29 -8.96 0.00
CA PRO A 22 -20.21 -9.39 1.06
C PRO A 22 -19.78 -10.70 1.75
N GLY A 23 -18.86 -11.46 1.17
CA GLY A 23 -18.34 -12.71 1.75
C GLY A 23 -17.32 -12.52 2.87
N LEU A 24 -16.85 -11.29 3.13
CA LEU A 24 -15.92 -11.02 4.21
C LEU A 24 -16.65 -10.85 5.55
N PRO A 25 -16.09 -11.35 6.67
CA PRO A 25 -16.67 -11.15 7.98
C PRO A 25 -16.90 -9.66 8.27
N GLY A 26 -18.14 -9.31 8.65
CA GLY A 26 -18.51 -7.93 8.97
C GLY A 26 -18.82 -7.02 7.76
N SER A 27 -18.59 -7.48 6.52
CA SER A 27 -18.98 -6.76 5.30
C SER A 27 -20.39 -7.12 4.87
N ARG A 28 -21.13 -6.12 4.41
CA ARG A 28 -22.44 -6.27 3.76
C ARG A 28 -22.38 -6.07 2.24
N GLY A 29 -21.16 -5.91 1.71
CA GLY A 29 -20.91 -5.58 0.31
C GLY A 29 -20.94 -4.08 0.03
N GLU A 30 -20.71 -3.26 1.04
CA GLU A 30 -20.52 -1.81 0.90
C GLU A 30 -19.22 -1.48 0.13
N ASP A 31 -19.17 -0.31 -0.49
CA ASP A 31 -17.94 0.30 -1.00
C ASP A 31 -17.29 1.09 0.14
N GLN A 32 -16.38 0.44 0.88
CA GLN A 32 -15.70 1.08 2.00
C GLN A 32 -14.76 2.20 1.54
N VAL A 33 -14.23 2.15 0.32
CA VAL A 33 -13.41 3.23 -0.23
C VAL A 33 -14.25 4.49 -0.41
N ALA A 34 -15.45 4.37 -0.99
CA ALA A 34 -16.36 5.49 -1.15
C ALA A 34 -16.87 6.03 0.20
N GLU A 35 -17.24 5.15 1.14
CA GLU A 35 -17.70 5.56 2.47
C GLU A 35 -16.60 6.28 3.27
N LEU A 36 -15.37 5.77 3.23
CA LEU A 36 -14.22 6.41 3.89
C LEU A 36 -13.89 7.76 3.23
N SER A 37 -13.92 7.84 1.91
CA SER A 37 -13.67 9.09 1.18
C SER A 37 -14.70 10.16 1.53
N ALA A 38 -15.99 9.80 1.60
CA ALA A 38 -17.04 10.69 2.05
C ALA A 38 -16.86 11.13 3.52
N GLY A 39 -16.30 10.22 4.34
CA GLY A 39 -15.97 10.48 5.74
C GLY A 39 -14.72 11.32 5.96
N LEU A 40 -13.85 11.47 4.97
CA LEU A 40 -12.53 12.14 5.05
C LEU A 40 -12.44 13.23 3.96
N PRO A 41 -13.28 14.29 4.01
CA PRO A 41 -13.25 15.36 3.02
C PRO A 41 -11.87 16.02 3.00
N GLY A 42 -11.39 16.38 1.81
CA GLY A 42 -10.06 16.98 1.61
C GLY A 42 -8.91 15.98 1.55
N HIS A 43 -9.17 14.67 1.67
CA HIS A 43 -8.16 13.65 1.45
C HIS A 43 -8.27 13.07 0.03
N THR A 44 -7.14 12.96 -0.65
CA THR A 44 -7.00 12.15 -1.87
C THR A 44 -6.84 10.70 -1.45
N VAL A 45 -7.62 9.79 -2.08
CA VAL A 45 -7.52 8.35 -1.81
C VAL A 45 -6.68 7.64 -2.87
N ILE A 46 -5.76 6.80 -2.42
CA ILE A 46 -4.99 5.86 -3.25
C ILE A 46 -5.32 4.46 -2.74
N TYR A 47 -6.19 3.76 -3.47
CA TYR A 47 -6.58 2.38 -3.17
C TYR A 47 -5.81 1.40 -4.03
N GLY A 48 -5.38 0.28 -3.44
CA GLY A 48 -4.75 -0.85 -4.12
C GLY A 48 -5.43 -2.15 -3.72
N ALA A 49 -6.12 -2.78 -4.70
CA ALA A 49 -6.69 -4.10 -4.50
C ALA A 49 -5.60 -5.17 -4.55
N ALA A 50 -5.52 -6.01 -3.53
CA ALA A 50 -4.76 -7.24 -3.53
C ALA A 50 -5.56 -8.37 -4.18
N THR A 51 -6.84 -8.48 -3.80
CA THR A 51 -7.81 -9.38 -4.40
C THR A 51 -8.77 -8.58 -5.26
N ASP A 52 -9.00 -9.02 -6.49
CA ASP A 52 -9.97 -8.43 -7.43
C ASP A 52 -10.61 -9.56 -8.23
N VAL A 53 -11.83 -9.94 -7.87
CA VAL A 53 -12.54 -11.12 -8.39
C VAL A 53 -13.95 -10.76 -8.86
N PRO A 54 -14.56 -11.54 -9.78
CA PRO A 54 -15.97 -11.36 -10.16
C PRO A 54 -16.89 -11.52 -8.94
N ASP A 55 -17.91 -10.66 -8.83
CA ASP A 55 -18.92 -10.72 -7.77
C ASP A 55 -20.11 -11.65 -8.10
N GLY A 56 -20.09 -12.27 -9.29
CA GLY A 56 -21.17 -13.11 -9.79
C GLY A 56 -22.41 -12.35 -10.30
N ARG A 57 -22.38 -11.02 -10.32
CA ARG A 57 -23.49 -10.14 -10.73
C ARG A 57 -23.10 -9.18 -11.86
N GLY A 58 -21.94 -9.39 -12.47
CA GLY A 58 -21.39 -8.55 -13.53
C GLY A 58 -20.47 -7.42 -13.03
N GLY A 59 -20.22 -7.34 -11.72
CA GLY A 59 -19.29 -6.43 -11.08
C GLY A 59 -18.04 -7.12 -10.53
N ARG A 60 -17.31 -6.41 -9.67
CA ARG A 60 -16.07 -6.88 -9.04
C ARG A 60 -16.17 -6.76 -7.53
N SER A 61 -15.63 -7.76 -6.82
CA SER A 61 -15.34 -7.71 -5.38
C SER A 61 -13.86 -7.49 -5.17
N GLN A 62 -13.50 -6.46 -4.41
CA GLN A 62 -12.11 -6.08 -4.18
C GLN A 62 -11.79 -6.01 -2.69
N PHE A 63 -10.53 -6.36 -2.35
CA PHE A 63 -10.01 -6.28 -1.00
C PHE A 63 -8.53 -5.90 -1.02
N GLY A 64 -8.15 -4.90 -0.23
CA GLY A 64 -6.78 -4.40 -0.26
C GLY A 64 -6.48 -3.33 0.79
N ASN A 65 -5.58 -2.41 0.42
CA ASN A 65 -5.11 -1.35 1.30
C ASN A 65 -5.35 0.03 0.69
N ALA A 66 -5.42 1.06 1.53
CA ALA A 66 -5.63 2.43 1.08
C ALA A 66 -4.75 3.43 1.83
N ILE A 67 -4.31 4.46 1.11
CA ILE A 67 -3.70 5.67 1.66
C ILE A 67 -4.69 6.82 1.41
N PHE A 68 -5.00 7.58 2.45
CA PHE A 68 -5.76 8.83 2.38
C PHE A 68 -4.82 9.96 2.75
N SER A 69 -4.65 10.97 1.90
CA SER A 69 -3.72 12.09 2.13
C SER A 69 -4.38 13.43 1.93
N ARG A 70 -4.22 14.34 2.90
CA ARG A 70 -4.51 15.78 2.73
C ARG A 70 -3.34 16.52 2.06
N LEU A 71 -2.14 15.95 2.15
CA LEU A 71 -0.98 16.50 1.49
C LEU A 71 -1.10 16.27 -0.02
N PRO A 72 -0.51 17.13 -0.86
CA PRO A 72 -0.44 16.91 -2.30
C PRO A 72 0.16 15.56 -2.61
N VAL A 73 -0.50 14.79 -3.47
CA VAL A 73 -0.09 13.46 -3.89
C VAL A 73 0.51 13.55 -5.29
N GLY A 74 1.75 13.08 -5.43
CA GLY A 74 2.41 12.88 -6.70
C GLY A 74 2.11 11.50 -7.30
N GLN A 75 3.12 10.83 -7.83
CA GLN A 75 2.95 9.49 -8.40
C GLN A 75 2.63 8.45 -7.32
N ALA A 76 1.82 7.46 -7.67
CA ALA A 76 1.44 6.36 -6.79
C ALA A 76 1.54 5.01 -7.50
N TRP A 77 1.95 3.97 -6.77
CA TRP A 77 2.10 2.60 -7.27
C TRP A 77 1.28 1.61 -6.43
N ARG A 78 0.95 0.47 -7.06
CA ARG A 78 0.31 -0.69 -6.44
C ARG A 78 1.14 -1.91 -6.82
N HIS A 79 1.96 -2.36 -5.90
CA HIS A 79 2.85 -3.49 -6.10
C HIS A 79 2.18 -4.75 -5.55
N LEU A 80 1.74 -5.65 -6.41
CA LEU A 80 1.33 -6.98 -5.96
C LEU A 80 2.57 -7.69 -5.42
N LEU A 81 2.50 -8.10 -4.16
CA LEU A 81 3.60 -8.78 -3.51
C LEU A 81 3.66 -10.26 -3.95
N PRO A 82 4.82 -10.90 -3.90
CA PRO A 82 4.94 -12.31 -4.26
C PRO A 82 3.99 -13.20 -3.46
N TRP A 83 3.40 -14.17 -4.16
CA TRP A 83 2.45 -15.13 -3.58
C TRP A 83 2.77 -16.55 -4.09
N PRO A 84 3.93 -17.12 -3.75
CA PRO A 84 4.28 -18.48 -4.13
C PRO A 84 3.36 -19.50 -3.44
N ALA A 85 3.06 -20.61 -4.11
CA ALA A 85 2.22 -21.64 -3.55
C ALA A 85 2.75 -22.15 -2.20
N ASP A 86 1.85 -22.23 -1.22
CA ASP A 86 2.08 -22.87 0.08
C ASP A 86 0.81 -23.71 0.40
N PRO A 87 0.82 -24.99 0.03
CA PRO A 87 -0.38 -25.82 0.03
C PRO A 87 -0.89 -26.19 1.43
N ASP A 88 -0.07 -25.99 2.45
CA ASP A 88 -0.40 -26.44 3.81
C ASP A 88 -1.18 -25.39 4.62
N VAL A 89 -1.31 -24.18 4.10
CA VAL A 89 -1.98 -23.07 4.80
C VAL A 89 -2.86 -22.24 3.85
N PRO A 90 -3.98 -21.68 4.34
CA PRO A 90 -4.75 -20.72 3.55
C PRO A 90 -3.94 -19.44 3.38
N SER A 91 -4.01 -18.84 2.20
CA SER A 91 -3.33 -17.57 1.94
C SER A 91 -4.01 -16.79 0.82
N MET A 92 -3.70 -15.52 0.68
CA MET A 92 -4.23 -14.64 -0.36
C MET A 92 -3.17 -13.71 -0.91
N GLN A 93 -3.39 -13.20 -2.11
CA GLN A 93 -2.54 -12.16 -2.70
C GLN A 93 -2.48 -10.93 -1.78
N ARG A 94 -1.29 -10.35 -1.63
CA ARG A 94 -1.04 -9.13 -0.86
C ARG A 94 -0.58 -7.99 -1.76
N VAL A 95 -0.77 -6.75 -1.32
CA VAL A 95 -0.39 -5.54 -2.06
C VAL A 95 0.36 -4.57 -1.16
N LEU A 96 1.40 -3.94 -1.70
CA LEU A 96 1.99 -2.72 -1.17
C LEU A 96 1.43 -1.54 -1.96
N VAL A 97 0.80 -0.60 -1.30
CA VAL A 97 0.40 0.69 -1.86
C VAL A 97 1.48 1.71 -1.51
N GLU A 98 1.98 2.42 -2.51
CA GLU A 98 3.01 3.44 -2.37
C GLU A 98 2.50 4.74 -2.99
N ALA A 99 2.71 5.87 -2.33
CA ALA A 99 2.41 7.20 -2.83
C ALA A 99 3.50 8.19 -2.44
N VAL A 100 3.88 9.08 -3.35
CA VAL A 100 4.70 10.24 -3.02
C VAL A 100 3.78 11.33 -2.51
N VAL A 101 4.07 11.87 -1.33
CA VAL A 101 3.37 13.02 -0.74
C VAL A 101 4.36 14.17 -0.52
N THR A 102 3.88 15.41 -0.64
CA THR A 102 4.68 16.61 -0.38
C THR A 102 4.29 17.21 0.96
N ALA A 103 5.20 17.11 1.93
CA ALA A 103 5.07 17.70 3.25
C ALA A 103 5.97 18.95 3.38
N ASP A 104 5.88 19.67 4.50
CA ASP A 104 6.72 20.85 4.77
C ASP A 104 8.22 20.52 4.77
N VAL A 105 8.55 19.27 5.11
CA VAL A 105 9.94 18.76 5.10
C VAL A 105 10.42 18.31 3.71
N GLY A 106 9.58 18.40 2.70
CA GLY A 106 9.85 17.95 1.34
C GLY A 106 8.99 16.74 0.91
N ALA A 107 9.30 16.22 -0.27
CA ALA A 107 8.63 15.03 -0.79
C ALA A 107 9.14 13.77 -0.09
N LEU A 108 8.22 12.86 0.26
CA LEU A 108 8.55 11.56 0.82
C LEU A 108 7.56 10.49 0.32
N ARG A 109 7.98 9.23 0.35
CA ARG A 109 7.12 8.09 0.01
C ARG A 109 6.41 7.59 1.26
N VAL A 110 5.10 7.45 1.16
CA VAL A 110 4.30 6.73 2.15
C VAL A 110 3.91 5.40 1.56
N MET A 111 4.16 4.33 2.29
CA MET A 111 3.88 2.96 1.88
C MET A 111 3.03 2.27 2.92
N THR A 112 2.04 1.51 2.49
CA THR A 112 1.21 0.68 3.38
C THR A 112 1.00 -0.70 2.82
N THR A 113 1.06 -1.71 3.70
CA THR A 113 0.86 -3.11 3.35
C THR A 113 0.14 -3.87 4.46
N HIS A 114 -0.36 -5.05 4.11
CA HIS A 114 -0.82 -6.08 5.03
C HIS A 114 -0.16 -7.39 4.60
N LEU A 115 0.86 -7.84 5.34
CA LEU A 115 1.61 -9.02 4.98
C LEU A 115 0.83 -10.32 5.25
N GLU A 116 1.31 -11.42 4.69
CA GLU A 116 0.67 -12.72 4.85
C GLU A 116 0.67 -13.18 6.31
N TYR A 117 -0.49 -13.70 6.75
CA TYR A 117 -0.70 -14.09 8.16
C TYR A 117 -0.28 -15.53 8.44
N TYR A 118 -0.69 -16.49 7.61
CA TYR A 118 -0.50 -17.92 7.89
C TYR A 118 0.83 -18.47 7.38
N SER A 119 1.26 -18.07 6.17
CA SER A 119 2.49 -18.55 5.56
C SER A 119 3.71 -17.70 5.95
N LEU A 120 4.57 -18.24 6.80
CA LEU A 120 5.85 -17.62 7.13
C LEU A 120 6.71 -17.44 5.87
N ARG A 121 6.76 -18.46 5.00
CA ARG A 121 7.50 -18.42 3.73
C ARG A 121 7.06 -17.25 2.85
N GLN A 122 5.76 -17.07 2.66
CA GLN A 122 5.23 -15.98 1.83
C GLN A 122 5.53 -14.63 2.47
N ARG A 123 5.39 -14.51 3.78
CA ARG A 123 5.67 -13.27 4.52
C ARG A 123 7.15 -12.84 4.41
N GLU A 124 8.09 -13.76 4.52
CA GLU A 124 9.52 -13.50 4.35
C GLU A 124 9.85 -13.01 2.93
N ILE A 125 9.32 -13.69 1.91
CA ILE A 125 9.49 -13.27 0.51
C ILE A 125 8.83 -11.90 0.25
N GLN A 126 7.71 -11.58 0.90
CA GLN A 126 7.07 -10.27 0.81
C GLN A 126 7.92 -9.17 1.44
N VAL A 127 8.56 -9.43 2.58
CA VAL A 127 9.53 -8.52 3.20
C VAL A 127 10.70 -8.24 2.26
N ASP A 128 11.26 -9.27 1.65
CA ASP A 128 12.35 -9.13 0.66
C ASP A 128 11.91 -8.30 -0.55
N ALA A 129 10.71 -8.55 -1.08
CA ALA A 129 10.17 -7.77 -2.19
C ALA A 129 10.00 -6.28 -1.85
N ILE A 130 9.52 -5.94 -0.65
CA ILE A 130 9.41 -4.56 -0.19
C ILE A 130 10.78 -3.90 -0.11
N ARG A 131 11.79 -4.61 0.39
CA ARG A 131 13.17 -4.11 0.44
C ARG A 131 13.72 -3.82 -0.97
N HIS A 132 13.51 -4.72 -1.92
CA HIS A 132 13.93 -4.50 -3.32
C HIS A 132 13.24 -3.28 -3.93
N LEU A 133 11.93 -3.12 -3.75
CA LEU A 133 11.18 -1.94 -4.21
C LEU A 133 11.71 -0.64 -3.59
N HIS A 134 12.12 -0.68 -2.32
CA HIS A 134 12.75 0.47 -1.68
C HIS A 134 14.14 0.76 -2.25
N ALA A 135 14.97 -0.27 -2.49
CA ALA A 135 16.28 -0.11 -3.12
C ALA A 135 16.19 0.48 -4.54
N GLU A 136 15.23 0.02 -5.34
CA GLU A 136 14.95 0.60 -6.66
C GLU A 136 14.60 2.09 -6.56
N ALA A 137 13.73 2.46 -5.63
CA ALA A 137 13.36 3.85 -5.42
C ALA A 137 14.57 4.70 -4.99
N CYS A 138 15.43 4.19 -4.10
CA CYS A 138 16.66 4.87 -3.72
C CYS A 138 17.61 5.06 -4.91
N ALA A 139 17.75 4.06 -5.77
CA ALA A 139 18.55 4.16 -6.99
C ALA A 139 17.97 5.18 -7.98
N MET A 140 16.64 5.25 -8.09
CA MET A 140 15.96 6.21 -8.97
C MET A 140 16.03 7.64 -8.44
N SER A 141 16.03 7.86 -7.13
CA SER A 141 15.97 9.19 -6.52
C SER A 141 17.19 10.07 -6.85
N GLY A 142 18.36 9.45 -7.09
CA GLY A 142 19.59 10.16 -7.49
C GLY A 142 19.77 10.33 -9.00
N ARG A 143 18.83 9.83 -9.81
CA ARG A 143 18.95 9.87 -11.27
C ARG A 143 18.44 11.21 -11.82
N ALA A 144 19.27 11.88 -12.63
CA ALA A 144 18.81 13.02 -13.42
C ALA A 144 17.94 12.51 -14.60
N PRO A 145 16.77 13.13 -14.86
CA PRO A 145 15.96 12.78 -16.03
C PRO A 145 16.70 13.13 -17.34
N LEU A 146 16.51 12.30 -18.36
CA LEU A 146 17.00 12.56 -19.71
C LEU A 146 16.08 13.58 -20.43
N ALA A 147 16.58 14.23 -21.48
CA ALA A 147 15.81 15.22 -22.23
C ALA A 147 14.55 14.62 -22.85
N GLU A 148 14.60 13.35 -23.26
CA GLU A 148 13.49 12.60 -23.85
C GLU A 148 12.42 12.17 -22.82
N GLU A 149 12.71 12.32 -21.54
CA GLU A 149 11.81 11.96 -20.43
C GLU A 149 11.00 13.16 -19.93
N GLN A 150 10.82 14.18 -20.75
CA GLN A 150 10.03 15.37 -20.44
C GLN A 150 8.66 15.29 -21.11
N GLY A 151 7.64 15.12 -20.28
CA GLY A 151 6.25 15.07 -20.71
C GLY A 151 5.78 13.69 -21.22
N GLY A 152 4.46 13.51 -21.21
CA GLY A 152 3.80 12.29 -21.67
C GLY A 152 4.09 11.06 -20.81
N ALA A 153 4.11 9.89 -21.43
CA ALA A 153 4.28 8.61 -20.75
C ALA A 153 5.71 8.38 -20.22
N PHE A 154 6.69 9.11 -20.74
CA PHE A 154 8.09 9.01 -20.32
C PHE A 154 8.48 10.03 -19.24
N GLU A 155 7.55 10.90 -18.85
CA GLU A 155 7.81 11.89 -17.82
C GLU A 155 8.21 11.25 -16.49
N VAL A 156 9.38 11.65 -15.97
CA VAL A 156 9.90 11.16 -14.69
C VAL A 156 9.42 12.06 -13.56
N PHE A 157 8.58 11.50 -12.72
CA PHE A 157 8.14 12.16 -11.50
C PHE A 157 9.08 11.85 -10.33
N PRO A 158 9.23 12.76 -9.34
CA PRO A 158 10.05 12.51 -8.16
C PRO A 158 9.64 11.21 -7.46
N ARG A 159 10.62 10.36 -7.16
CA ARG A 159 10.49 9.17 -6.31
C ARG A 159 11.57 9.22 -5.25
N PRO A 160 11.36 9.97 -4.13
CA PRO A 160 12.39 10.22 -3.12
C PRO A 160 12.84 8.93 -2.42
N ALA A 161 14.08 8.94 -1.91
CA ALA A 161 14.62 7.83 -1.12
C ALA A 161 13.93 7.73 0.24
N GLU A 162 13.59 8.87 0.83
CA GLU A 162 12.92 8.96 2.12
C GLU A 162 11.55 8.29 2.05
N ALA A 163 11.32 7.37 3.01
CA ALA A 163 10.10 6.58 3.01
C ALA A 163 9.61 6.26 4.42
N ILE A 164 8.29 6.21 4.57
CA ILE A 164 7.60 5.68 5.75
C ILE A 164 6.85 4.43 5.31
N LEU A 165 7.16 3.29 5.93
CA LEU A 165 6.41 2.05 5.77
C LEU A 165 5.57 1.81 7.02
N CYS A 166 4.28 1.63 6.84
CA CYS A 166 3.35 1.24 7.91
C CYS A 166 2.41 0.13 7.42
N GLY A 167 1.68 -0.46 8.35
CA GLY A 167 0.70 -1.50 8.02
C GLY A 167 0.64 -2.61 9.04
N ASP A 168 -0.14 -3.65 8.72
CA ASP A 168 -0.14 -4.89 9.48
C ASP A 168 0.93 -5.83 8.95
N MET A 169 2.02 -5.96 9.68
CA MET A 169 3.16 -6.78 9.27
C MET A 169 2.98 -8.26 9.61
N ASN A 170 1.94 -8.61 10.38
CA ASN A 170 1.67 -9.98 10.82
C ASN A 170 2.86 -10.71 11.48
N PHE A 171 3.74 -9.95 12.13
CA PHE A 171 4.82 -10.49 12.95
C PHE A 171 5.08 -9.63 14.20
N PRO A 172 5.51 -10.25 15.32
CA PRO A 172 5.83 -9.52 16.54
C PRO A 172 7.12 -8.70 16.39
N ALA A 173 7.29 -7.69 17.24
CA ALA A 173 8.47 -6.82 17.24
C ALA A 173 9.81 -7.57 17.41
N THR A 174 9.78 -8.80 17.93
CA THR A 174 10.94 -9.69 18.13
C THR A 174 11.26 -10.58 16.94
N ALA A 175 10.41 -10.60 15.89
CA ALA A 175 10.62 -11.45 14.74
C ALA A 175 11.87 -11.06 13.94
N PRO A 176 12.62 -12.02 13.38
CA PRO A 176 13.76 -11.76 12.48
C PRO A 176 13.36 -10.86 11.28
N ALA A 177 12.16 -11.05 10.74
CA ALA A 177 11.61 -10.24 9.65
C ALA A 177 11.61 -8.73 9.95
N ARG A 178 11.44 -8.32 11.23
CA ARG A 178 11.54 -6.92 11.62
C ARG A 178 12.96 -6.38 11.43
N SER A 179 13.96 -7.13 11.88
CA SER A 179 15.36 -6.73 11.69
C SER A 179 15.74 -6.71 10.21
N GLN A 180 15.21 -7.65 9.43
CA GLN A 180 15.42 -7.71 7.99
C GLN A 180 14.84 -6.48 7.27
N ILE A 181 13.58 -6.10 7.55
CA ILE A 181 12.93 -4.97 6.90
C ILE A 181 13.58 -3.62 7.25
N LEU A 182 14.22 -3.53 8.42
CA LEU A 182 14.91 -2.33 8.92
C LEU A 182 16.41 -2.33 8.60
N ALA A 183 16.97 -3.42 8.07
CA ALA A 183 18.39 -3.49 7.76
C ALA A 183 18.75 -2.52 6.62
N PRO A 184 19.90 -1.82 6.70
CA PRO A 184 20.38 -1.00 5.59
C PRO A 184 20.64 -1.88 4.35
N PHE A 185 20.69 -1.22 3.18
CA PHE A 185 21.01 -1.85 1.89
C PHE A 185 22.52 -1.89 1.68
#